data_545b0e86bc1f4fcf2004d20e0d6714b9
#
_entry.id   545b0e86bc1f4fcf2004d20e0d6714b9
#
_cell.length_a   1.000
_cell.length_b   1.000
_cell.length_c   1.000
_cell.angle_alpha   90.00
_cell.angle_beta   90.00
_cell.angle_gamma   90.00
#
_symmetry.space_group_name_H-M   'P 1'
#
loop_
_entity.id
_entity.type
_entity.pdbx_description
1 polymer ?
#
loop_
_entity_poly.entity_id
_entity_poly.type
_entity_poly.pdbx_seq_one_letter_code
_entity_poly.pdbx_strand_id
1 'polypeptide(L)'
;LLASSIHIADQWDRAVVLRMGKYQGLKGPGPFMIIPIIDSVSTYIDQRVRVSAFKAEQTLTKDTVPVNVDAVVYWTVWDVEKAALEVQQYQTAIEHIAQTGLRDTIGKHELSELLQERDKIAEDLQQVLDRNTNPWGITCQTVGIKDIAIPKDLAEAMSKEAQAEREGRARVILGTAETEIAEKFAQASRKYTDNPVALHLRGMNMLFEGLKEKGSMVIVPSSALDTMNLGAMGGLVSLAKNNETPQKPVAATAPQA
;
A
#
# COMPACT_ATOMS: atom_id res chain seq x y z
N LEU A 1 -2.29 34.47 -53.41
CA LEU A 1 -1.44 35.14 -52.41
C LEU A 1 -2.23 35.52 -51.13
N LEU A 2 -3.43 36.10 -51.23
CA LEU A 2 -4.24 36.47 -50.07
C LEU A 2 -4.72 35.25 -49.26
N ALA A 3 -5.03 34.13 -49.91
CA ALA A 3 -5.45 32.90 -49.23
C ALA A 3 -4.32 32.24 -48.42
N SER A 4 -3.06 32.47 -48.75
CA SER A 4 -1.88 31.96 -48.04
C SER A 4 -1.45 32.83 -46.84
N SER A 5 -2.13 33.97 -46.61
CA SER A 5 -1.83 34.88 -45.51
C SER A 5 -2.54 34.53 -44.21
N ILE A 6 -3.61 33.73 -44.28
CA ILE A 6 -4.43 33.40 -43.10
C ILE A 6 -4.02 32.03 -42.57
N HIS A 7 -3.57 32.01 -41.32
CA HIS A 7 -3.28 30.80 -40.58
C HIS A 7 -4.21 30.73 -39.36
N ILE A 8 -4.54 29.51 -38.95
CA ILE A 8 -5.39 29.26 -37.80
C ILE A 8 -4.54 28.45 -36.83
N ALA A 9 -4.44 28.93 -35.58
CA ALA A 9 -3.85 28.19 -34.48
C ALA A 9 -4.95 27.70 -33.54
N ASP A 10 -4.84 26.49 -33.08
CA ASP A 10 -5.74 25.93 -32.11
C ASP A 10 -5.64 26.69 -30.76
N GLN A 11 -6.64 26.52 -29.89
CA GLN A 11 -6.71 27.25 -28.63
C GLN A 11 -5.50 26.98 -27.73
N TRP A 12 -4.93 25.80 -27.81
CA TRP A 12 -3.76 25.36 -27.04
C TRP A 12 -2.43 25.57 -27.73
N ASP A 13 -2.44 25.94 -29.00
CA ASP A 13 -1.22 26.13 -29.79
C ASP A 13 -0.82 27.59 -29.85
N ARG A 14 0.48 27.83 -29.81
CA ARG A 14 1.10 29.11 -30.06
C ARG A 14 2.03 28.99 -31.29
N ALA A 15 1.79 29.81 -32.28
CA ALA A 15 2.62 29.86 -33.47
C ALA A 15 3.80 30.83 -33.25
N VAL A 16 5.00 30.35 -33.47
CA VAL A 16 6.22 31.17 -33.46
C VAL A 16 6.46 31.74 -34.83
N VAL A 17 6.34 33.05 -34.95
CA VAL A 17 6.48 33.74 -36.24
C VAL A 17 7.85 34.41 -36.36
N LEU A 18 8.55 34.08 -37.45
CA LEU A 18 9.81 34.67 -37.80
C LEU A 18 9.60 35.61 -38.99
N ARG A 19 10.15 36.82 -38.93
CA ARG A 19 10.21 37.79 -40.03
C ARG A 19 11.62 37.85 -40.55
N MET A 20 11.81 37.47 -41.83
CA MET A 20 13.14 37.40 -42.45
C MET A 20 14.18 36.69 -41.56
N GLY A 21 13.75 35.61 -40.89
CA GLY A 21 14.59 34.81 -39.98
C GLY A 21 14.78 35.38 -38.57
N LYS A 22 14.24 36.56 -38.26
CA LYS A 22 14.26 37.12 -36.89
C LYS A 22 12.94 36.87 -36.19
N TYR A 23 13.00 36.55 -34.92
CA TYR A 23 11.83 36.40 -34.09
C TYR A 23 11.03 37.70 -34.06
N GLN A 24 9.74 37.62 -34.37
CA GLN A 24 8.84 38.77 -34.36
C GLN A 24 7.85 38.71 -33.18
N GLY A 25 7.43 37.51 -32.77
CA GLY A 25 6.49 37.32 -31.68
C GLY A 25 5.67 36.06 -31.85
N LEU A 26 4.81 35.82 -30.83
CA LEU A 26 3.89 34.73 -30.80
C LEU A 26 2.54 35.13 -31.37
N LYS A 27 1.93 34.25 -32.15
CA LYS A 27 0.58 34.42 -32.70
C LYS A 27 -0.31 33.26 -32.24
N GLY A 28 -1.61 33.56 -32.12
CA GLY A 28 -2.64 32.60 -31.66
C GLY A 28 -3.15 32.89 -30.28
N PRO A 29 -4.21 32.19 -29.83
CA PRO A 29 -5.06 31.26 -30.58
C PRO A 29 -6.03 31.97 -31.53
N GLY A 30 -6.53 31.22 -32.52
CA GLY A 30 -7.49 31.69 -33.50
C GLY A 30 -6.87 32.08 -34.87
N PRO A 31 -7.61 32.76 -35.76
CA PRO A 31 -7.09 33.18 -37.05
C PRO A 31 -6.12 34.33 -36.88
N PHE A 32 -4.95 34.23 -37.51
CA PHE A 32 -3.96 35.28 -37.56
C PHE A 32 -3.45 35.45 -38.99
N MET A 33 -2.99 36.67 -39.31
CA MET A 33 -2.45 37.00 -40.61
C MET A 33 -0.94 37.09 -40.54
N ILE A 34 -0.29 36.51 -41.55
CA ILE A 34 1.14 36.65 -41.82
C ILE A 34 1.34 37.25 -43.22
N ILE A 35 2.45 37.94 -43.45
CA ILE A 35 2.83 38.45 -44.76
C ILE A 35 3.58 37.32 -45.47
N PRO A 36 2.96 36.64 -46.46
CA PRO A 36 3.64 35.58 -47.19
C PRO A 36 4.93 36.12 -47.81
N ILE A 37 5.99 35.29 -47.85
CA ILE A 37 7.34 35.60 -48.34
C ILE A 37 8.21 36.30 -47.27
N ILE A 38 7.67 37.20 -46.43
CA ILE A 38 8.44 37.95 -45.44
C ILE A 38 8.37 37.23 -44.08
N ASP A 39 7.16 36.79 -43.71
CA ASP A 39 6.90 36.09 -42.44
C ASP A 39 6.82 34.58 -42.68
N SER A 40 7.41 33.82 -41.79
CA SER A 40 7.33 32.36 -41.78
C SER A 40 6.93 31.86 -40.37
N VAL A 41 6.05 30.87 -40.33
CA VAL A 41 5.75 30.15 -39.08
C VAL A 41 6.81 29.08 -38.92
N SER A 42 7.61 29.16 -37.83
CA SER A 42 8.68 28.21 -37.57
C SER A 42 8.12 26.91 -36.96
N THR A 43 7.32 27.04 -35.93
CA THR A 43 6.74 25.89 -35.24
C THR A 43 5.48 26.29 -34.47
N TYR A 44 4.63 25.30 -34.19
CA TYR A 44 3.52 25.41 -33.25
C TYR A 44 3.90 24.69 -31.95
N ILE A 45 3.74 25.35 -30.84
CA ILE A 45 4.04 24.80 -29.51
C ILE A 45 2.74 24.65 -28.71
N ASP A 46 2.45 23.40 -28.31
CA ASP A 46 1.31 23.05 -27.49
C ASP A 46 1.60 23.37 -26.02
N GLN A 47 0.71 24.14 -25.38
CA GLN A 47 0.81 24.53 -23.97
C GLN A 47 0.09 23.59 -23.01
N ARG A 48 -0.49 22.50 -23.49
CA ARG A 48 -1.11 21.50 -22.61
C ARG A 48 -0.05 20.72 -21.84
N VAL A 49 -0.52 20.08 -20.76
CA VAL A 49 0.32 19.16 -20.01
C VAL A 49 0.69 17.97 -20.89
N ARG A 50 1.97 17.71 -21.00
CA ARG A 50 2.53 16.58 -21.73
C ARG A 50 3.14 15.58 -20.75
N VAL A 51 3.21 14.34 -21.20
CA VAL A 51 3.76 13.22 -20.43
C VAL A 51 4.91 12.63 -21.22
N SER A 52 6.10 12.57 -20.60
CA SER A 52 7.26 11.86 -21.14
C SER A 52 7.66 10.74 -20.17
N ALA A 53 7.78 9.54 -20.71
CA ALA A 53 8.31 8.40 -19.97
C ALA A 53 9.82 8.29 -20.21
N PHE A 54 10.57 8.01 -19.17
CA PHE A 54 12.02 7.83 -19.23
C PHE A 54 12.47 6.72 -18.29
N LYS A 55 13.65 6.16 -18.57
CA LYS A 55 14.19 5.01 -17.84
C LYS A 55 15.63 5.24 -17.45
N ALA A 56 15.99 4.79 -16.28
CA ALA A 56 17.37 4.66 -15.85
C ALA A 56 17.72 3.17 -15.74
N GLU A 57 18.48 2.68 -16.70
CA GLU A 57 18.89 1.28 -16.76
C GLU A 57 20.23 1.09 -16.06
N GLN A 58 20.36 0.00 -15.29
CA GLN A 58 21.60 -0.43 -14.61
C GLN A 58 22.26 0.69 -13.79
N THR A 59 21.45 1.48 -13.11
CA THR A 59 21.98 2.54 -12.25
C THR A 59 22.25 1.97 -10.87
N LEU A 60 23.41 2.34 -10.30
CA LEU A 60 23.78 1.92 -8.95
C LEU A 60 23.18 2.86 -7.92
N THR A 61 22.56 2.30 -6.90
CA THR A 61 22.14 3.00 -5.69
C THR A 61 23.35 3.35 -4.82
N LYS A 62 23.16 4.14 -3.76
CA LYS A 62 24.20 4.49 -2.79
C LYS A 62 24.85 3.25 -2.15
N ASP A 63 24.06 2.20 -1.92
CA ASP A 63 24.50 0.89 -1.40
C ASP A 63 24.99 -0.08 -2.50
N THR A 64 25.33 0.47 -3.69
CA THR A 64 25.92 -0.26 -4.83
C THR A 64 25.06 -1.34 -5.45
N VAL A 65 23.76 -1.30 -5.25
CA VAL A 65 22.80 -2.24 -5.86
C VAL A 65 22.43 -1.73 -7.27
N PRO A 66 22.57 -2.55 -8.32
CA PRO A 66 22.10 -2.20 -9.66
C PRO A 66 20.57 -2.27 -9.73
N VAL A 67 19.93 -1.18 -10.13
CA VAL A 67 18.49 -1.07 -10.29
C VAL A 67 18.12 -0.53 -11.66
N ASN A 68 16.95 -0.92 -12.15
CA ASN A 68 16.32 -0.30 -13.30
C ASN A 68 15.07 0.43 -12.81
N VAL A 69 14.99 1.72 -13.10
CA VAL A 69 13.88 2.57 -12.64
C VAL A 69 13.17 3.17 -13.83
N ASP A 70 11.87 2.95 -13.91
CA ASP A 70 10.96 3.55 -14.89
C ASP A 70 10.24 4.71 -14.21
N ALA A 71 10.26 5.88 -14.85
CA ALA A 71 9.61 7.07 -14.34
C ALA A 71 8.88 7.83 -15.46
N VAL A 72 7.96 8.69 -15.06
CA VAL A 72 7.22 9.58 -15.95
C VAL A 72 7.28 11.00 -15.40
N VAL A 73 7.38 11.97 -16.29
CA VAL A 73 7.32 13.40 -15.96
C VAL A 73 6.13 14.04 -16.67
N TYR A 74 5.39 14.82 -15.90
CA TYR A 74 4.31 15.69 -16.39
C TYR A 74 4.87 17.11 -16.46
N TRP A 75 4.86 17.69 -17.63
CA TRP A 75 5.44 18.99 -17.88
C TRP A 75 4.56 19.83 -18.82
N THR A 76 4.73 21.15 -18.76
CA THR A 76 4.03 22.11 -19.64
C THR A 76 4.95 23.25 -20.02
N VAL A 77 4.70 23.81 -21.18
CA VAL A 77 5.40 25.01 -21.66
C VAL A 77 4.61 26.24 -21.22
N TRP A 78 5.17 27.03 -20.31
CA TRP A 78 4.57 28.29 -19.86
C TRP A 78 5.10 29.50 -20.63
N ASP A 79 6.34 29.46 -21.09
CA ASP A 79 6.97 30.49 -21.92
C ASP A 79 7.40 29.90 -23.26
N VAL A 80 6.55 30.08 -24.25
CA VAL A 80 6.72 29.55 -25.61
C VAL A 80 7.91 30.21 -26.33
N GLU A 81 8.20 31.49 -26.04
CA GLU A 81 9.31 32.22 -26.63
C GLU A 81 10.64 31.58 -26.26
N LYS A 82 10.88 31.35 -24.94
CA LYS A 82 12.09 30.70 -24.49
C LYS A 82 12.21 29.27 -24.97
N ALA A 83 11.12 28.52 -24.96
CA ALA A 83 11.11 27.13 -25.40
C ALA A 83 11.44 27.01 -26.91
N ALA A 84 11.07 28.00 -27.71
CA ALA A 84 11.35 28.01 -29.15
C ALA A 84 12.75 28.52 -29.52
N LEU A 85 13.28 29.47 -28.75
CA LEU A 85 14.52 30.16 -29.10
C LEU A 85 15.76 29.56 -28.43
N GLU A 86 15.62 29.05 -27.23
CA GLU A 86 16.77 28.55 -26.46
C GLU A 86 17.05 27.06 -26.70
N VAL A 87 16.02 26.26 -27.05
CA VAL A 87 16.19 24.81 -27.17
C VAL A 87 15.61 24.32 -28.50
N GLN A 88 16.43 23.66 -29.31
CA GLN A 88 16.01 23.15 -30.61
C GLN A 88 14.97 22.03 -30.49
N GLN A 89 15.18 21.08 -29.61
CA GLN A 89 14.31 19.92 -29.36
C GLN A 89 14.04 19.77 -27.88
N TYR A 90 13.17 20.61 -27.35
CA TYR A 90 12.91 20.66 -25.90
C TYR A 90 12.36 19.34 -25.34
N GLN A 91 11.60 18.56 -26.13
CA GLN A 91 11.09 17.25 -25.69
C GLN A 91 12.22 16.28 -25.36
N THR A 92 13.14 16.11 -26.33
CA THR A 92 14.32 15.23 -26.14
C THR A 92 15.25 15.74 -25.06
N ALA A 93 15.40 17.06 -24.97
CA ALA A 93 16.21 17.69 -23.93
C ALA A 93 15.65 17.41 -22.53
N ILE A 94 14.32 17.49 -22.32
CA ILE A 94 13.66 17.14 -21.06
C ILE A 94 13.90 15.67 -20.73
N GLU A 95 13.75 14.76 -21.69
CA GLU A 95 13.98 13.33 -21.47
C GLU A 95 15.42 13.03 -21.03
N HIS A 96 16.40 13.65 -21.64
CA HIS A 96 17.81 13.50 -21.26
C HIS A 96 18.12 14.07 -19.87
N ILE A 97 17.58 15.24 -19.54
CA ILE A 97 17.74 15.82 -18.21
C ILE A 97 17.03 14.94 -17.17
N ALA A 98 15.82 14.47 -17.48
CA ALA A 98 15.07 13.60 -16.60
C ALA A 98 15.83 12.27 -16.34
N GLN A 99 16.39 11.68 -17.37
CA GLN A 99 17.19 10.47 -17.26
C GLN A 99 18.47 10.69 -16.43
N THR A 100 19.16 11.81 -16.65
CA THR A 100 20.38 12.15 -15.89
C THR A 100 20.03 12.48 -14.44
N GLY A 101 19.00 13.29 -14.21
CA GLY A 101 18.54 13.63 -12.88
C GLY A 101 18.07 12.40 -12.08
N LEU A 102 17.40 11.46 -12.75
CA LEU A 102 17.00 10.21 -12.14
C LEU A 102 18.21 9.38 -11.68
N ARG A 103 19.25 9.26 -12.53
CA ARG A 103 20.49 8.58 -12.15
C ARG A 103 21.18 9.22 -10.94
N ASP A 104 21.26 10.53 -10.94
CA ASP A 104 21.88 11.29 -9.84
C ASP A 104 21.09 11.12 -8.53
N THR A 105 19.77 11.11 -8.63
CA THR A 105 18.89 10.92 -7.48
C THR A 105 19.00 9.49 -6.94
N ILE A 106 18.95 8.47 -7.80
CA ILE A 106 19.13 7.07 -7.41
C ILE A 106 20.49 6.87 -6.71
N GLY A 107 21.57 7.46 -7.24
CA GLY A 107 22.91 7.33 -6.67
C GLY A 107 23.09 7.97 -5.27
N LYS A 108 22.16 8.82 -4.84
CA LYS A 108 22.17 9.47 -3.52
C LYS A 108 21.40 8.70 -2.46
N HIS A 109 20.47 7.85 -2.86
CA HIS A 109 19.57 7.11 -1.96
C HIS A 109 19.92 5.63 -1.88
N GLU A 110 19.60 5.02 -0.73
CA GLU A 110 19.70 3.59 -0.53
C GLU A 110 18.48 2.87 -1.13
N LEU A 111 18.65 1.57 -1.45
CA LEU A 111 17.56 0.79 -2.03
C LEU A 111 16.31 0.75 -1.14
N SER A 112 16.49 0.70 0.17
CA SER A 112 15.40 0.73 1.14
C SER A 112 14.58 2.02 1.08
N GLU A 113 15.25 3.17 0.93
CA GLU A 113 14.62 4.49 0.79
C GLU A 113 13.85 4.56 -0.54
N LEU A 114 14.47 4.08 -1.65
CA LEU A 114 13.85 4.04 -2.97
C LEU A 114 12.54 3.23 -3.00
N LEU A 115 12.45 2.18 -2.19
CA LEU A 115 11.27 1.33 -2.12
C LEU A 115 10.18 1.87 -1.18
N GLN A 116 10.57 2.56 -0.10
CA GLN A 116 9.67 3.03 0.96
C GLN A 116 9.21 4.47 0.77
N GLU A 117 10.08 5.35 0.30
CA GLU A 117 9.85 6.81 0.22
C GLU A 117 9.81 7.31 -1.22
N ARG A 118 9.09 6.61 -2.10
CA ARG A 118 9.01 6.94 -3.54
C ARG A 118 8.57 8.37 -3.81
N ASP A 119 7.61 8.86 -3.03
CA ASP A 119 7.03 10.20 -3.22
C ASP A 119 8.07 11.30 -2.92
N LYS A 120 8.86 11.14 -1.88
CA LYS A 120 9.93 12.09 -1.53
C LYS A 120 11.00 12.15 -2.61
N ILE A 121 11.40 11.00 -3.13
CA ILE A 121 12.38 10.90 -4.21
C ILE A 121 11.83 11.52 -5.50
N ALA A 122 10.55 11.34 -5.77
CA ALA A 122 9.87 11.98 -6.89
C ALA A 122 9.84 13.52 -6.76
N GLU A 123 9.63 14.05 -5.55
CA GLU A 123 9.71 15.48 -5.26
C GLU A 123 11.12 16.04 -5.44
N ASP A 124 12.16 15.35 -4.92
CA ASP A 124 13.55 15.75 -5.10
C ASP A 124 13.93 15.78 -6.58
N LEU A 125 13.51 14.76 -7.34
CA LEU A 125 13.72 14.71 -8.78
C LEU A 125 12.97 15.83 -9.51
N GLN A 126 11.73 16.11 -9.12
CA GLN A 126 10.95 17.22 -9.68
C GLN A 126 11.68 18.56 -9.50
N GLN A 127 12.23 18.83 -8.32
CA GLN A 127 12.97 20.07 -8.05
C GLN A 127 14.22 20.19 -8.90
N VAL A 128 14.95 19.09 -9.10
CA VAL A 128 16.13 19.05 -9.98
C VAL A 128 15.72 19.33 -11.43
N LEU A 129 14.65 18.69 -11.90
CA LEU A 129 14.14 18.89 -13.26
C LEU A 129 13.65 20.32 -13.48
N ASP A 130 12.83 20.85 -12.58
CA ASP A 130 12.27 22.19 -12.69
C ASP A 130 13.37 23.27 -12.71
N ARG A 131 14.41 23.11 -11.88
CA ARG A 131 15.56 23.99 -11.88
C ARG A 131 16.28 24.04 -13.25
N ASN A 132 16.38 22.91 -13.92
CA ASN A 132 17.08 22.78 -15.19
C ASN A 132 16.21 23.19 -16.39
N THR A 133 14.89 23.01 -16.33
CA THR A 133 13.95 23.28 -17.43
C THR A 133 13.31 24.66 -17.36
N ASN A 134 13.25 25.28 -16.19
CA ASN A 134 12.65 26.59 -15.96
C ASN A 134 13.31 27.71 -16.81
N PRO A 135 14.66 27.76 -16.98
CA PRO A 135 15.28 28.74 -17.89
C PRO A 135 14.74 28.66 -19.32
N TRP A 136 14.30 27.49 -19.76
CA TRP A 136 13.73 27.23 -21.09
C TRP A 136 12.23 27.53 -21.21
N GLY A 137 11.62 28.09 -20.15
CA GLY A 137 10.18 28.33 -20.11
C GLY A 137 9.32 27.09 -19.98
N ILE A 138 9.87 26.01 -19.41
CA ILE A 138 9.20 24.73 -19.20
C ILE A 138 9.15 24.44 -17.72
N THR A 139 7.98 24.06 -17.22
CA THR A 139 7.77 23.66 -15.81
C THR A 139 7.44 22.19 -15.72
N CYS A 140 8.15 21.49 -14.85
CA CYS A 140 7.86 20.11 -14.48
C CYS A 140 6.87 20.10 -13.32
N GLN A 141 5.61 19.74 -13.61
CA GLN A 141 4.54 19.77 -12.58
C GLN A 141 4.66 18.65 -11.57
N THR A 142 4.87 17.43 -12.05
CA THR A 142 4.95 16.23 -11.22
C THR A 142 5.84 15.19 -11.87
N VAL A 143 6.59 14.48 -11.06
CA VAL A 143 7.32 13.28 -11.46
C VAL A 143 6.72 12.09 -10.74
N GLY A 144 6.54 10.99 -11.44
CA GLY A 144 6.07 9.74 -10.85
C GLY A 144 7.05 8.60 -11.11
N ILE A 145 7.47 7.91 -10.08
CA ILE A 145 8.24 6.67 -10.20
C ILE A 145 7.24 5.54 -10.44
N LYS A 146 7.35 4.92 -11.62
CA LYS A 146 6.40 3.90 -12.06
C LYS A 146 6.78 2.53 -11.54
N ASP A 147 8.01 2.10 -11.78
CA ASP A 147 8.50 0.78 -11.37
C ASP A 147 9.99 0.84 -11.02
N ILE A 148 10.41 -0.02 -10.09
CA ILE A 148 11.79 -0.20 -9.66
C ILE A 148 12.09 -1.68 -9.75
N ALA A 149 12.80 -2.09 -10.78
CA ALA A 149 13.20 -3.47 -10.98
C ALA A 149 14.59 -3.71 -10.38
N ILE A 150 14.68 -4.68 -9.48
CA ILE A 150 15.91 -5.14 -8.85
C ILE A 150 16.29 -6.52 -9.38
N PRO A 151 17.57 -6.94 -9.29
CA PRO A 151 18.01 -8.28 -9.66
C PRO A 151 17.23 -9.36 -8.90
N LYS A 152 16.87 -10.44 -9.58
CA LYS A 152 16.04 -11.52 -9.02
C LYS A 152 16.64 -12.15 -7.77
N ASP A 153 17.96 -12.41 -7.80
CA ASP A 153 18.67 -13.03 -6.68
C ASP A 153 18.58 -12.17 -5.41
N LEU A 154 18.68 -10.84 -5.57
CA LEU A 154 18.54 -9.90 -4.47
C LEU A 154 17.09 -9.82 -3.99
N ALA A 155 16.13 -9.80 -4.91
CA ALA A 155 14.70 -9.80 -4.57
C ALA A 155 14.31 -11.03 -3.73
N GLU A 156 14.84 -12.20 -4.08
CA GLU A 156 14.63 -13.42 -3.30
C GLU A 156 15.28 -13.36 -1.91
N ALA A 157 16.51 -12.84 -1.81
CA ALA A 157 17.19 -12.66 -0.53
C ALA A 157 16.42 -11.69 0.38
N MET A 158 16.01 -10.52 -0.12
CA MET A 158 15.22 -9.55 0.61
C MET A 158 13.84 -10.09 1.03
N SER A 159 13.20 -10.89 0.16
CA SER A 159 11.94 -11.55 0.48
C SER A 159 12.09 -12.53 1.65
N LYS A 160 13.15 -13.33 1.67
CA LYS A 160 13.45 -14.27 2.76
C LYS A 160 13.76 -13.53 4.07
N GLU A 161 14.53 -12.45 4.00
CA GLU A 161 14.82 -11.59 5.15
C GLU A 161 13.56 -10.97 5.72
N ALA A 162 12.73 -10.35 4.87
CA ALA A 162 11.46 -9.77 5.27
C ALA A 162 10.49 -10.80 5.86
N GLN A 163 10.49 -12.03 5.32
CA GLN A 163 9.70 -13.12 5.87
C GLN A 163 10.20 -13.52 7.26
N ALA A 164 11.51 -13.73 7.42
CA ALA A 164 12.10 -14.07 8.72
C ALA A 164 11.86 -13.00 9.78
N GLU A 165 11.96 -11.73 9.41
CA GLU A 165 11.66 -10.61 10.31
C GLU A 165 10.19 -10.60 10.74
N ARG A 166 9.26 -10.79 9.78
CA ARG A 166 7.81 -10.89 10.09
C ARG A 166 7.50 -12.07 11.00
N GLU A 167 8.10 -13.22 10.74
CA GLU A 167 7.95 -14.41 11.60
C GLU A 167 8.53 -14.15 13.00
N GLY A 168 9.70 -13.52 13.10
CA GLY A 168 10.29 -13.11 14.37
C GLY A 168 9.38 -12.17 15.14
N ARG A 169 8.87 -11.13 14.51
CA ARG A 169 7.90 -10.19 15.11
C ARG A 169 6.62 -10.89 15.54
N ALA A 170 6.09 -11.79 14.71
CA ALA A 170 4.89 -12.56 15.05
C ALA A 170 5.10 -13.44 16.30
N ARG A 171 6.27 -14.11 16.42
CA ARG A 171 6.61 -14.92 17.60
C ARG A 171 6.75 -14.05 18.86
N VAL A 172 7.34 -12.86 18.76
CA VAL A 172 7.41 -11.92 19.89
C VAL A 172 6.02 -11.47 20.33
N ILE A 173 5.15 -11.12 19.38
CA ILE A 173 3.76 -10.72 19.66
C ILE A 173 2.99 -11.87 20.31
N LEU A 174 3.13 -13.10 19.82
CA LEU A 174 2.51 -14.28 20.42
C LEU A 174 3.03 -14.52 21.84
N GLY A 175 4.35 -14.45 22.06
CA GLY A 175 4.94 -14.60 23.39
C GLY A 175 4.50 -13.52 24.38
N THR A 176 4.37 -12.27 23.94
CA THR A 176 3.81 -11.19 24.78
C THR A 176 2.34 -11.42 25.10
N ALA A 177 1.56 -11.87 24.11
CA ALA A 177 0.16 -12.22 24.32
C ALA A 177 0.00 -13.40 25.32
N GLU A 178 0.84 -14.43 25.19
CA GLU A 178 0.84 -15.57 26.14
C GLU A 178 1.19 -15.14 27.57
N THR A 179 2.19 -14.24 27.74
CA THR A 179 2.52 -13.70 29.07
C THR A 179 1.40 -12.87 29.66
N GLU A 180 0.76 -12.02 28.84
CA GLU A 180 -0.39 -11.23 29.28
C GLU A 180 -1.58 -12.13 29.68
N ILE A 181 -1.86 -13.16 28.89
CA ILE A 181 -2.89 -14.16 29.20
C ILE A 181 -2.55 -14.87 30.51
N ALA A 182 -1.29 -15.31 30.71
CA ALA A 182 -0.86 -15.96 31.92
C ALA A 182 -1.02 -15.07 33.18
N GLU A 183 -0.69 -13.78 33.06
CA GLU A 183 -0.93 -12.80 34.13
C GLU A 183 -2.42 -12.65 34.45
N LYS A 184 -3.27 -12.56 33.40
CA LYS A 184 -4.73 -12.51 33.60
C LYS A 184 -5.27 -13.76 34.28
N PHE A 185 -4.76 -14.94 33.89
CA PHE A 185 -5.10 -16.19 34.56
C PHE A 185 -4.63 -16.22 36.03
N ALA A 186 -3.40 -15.74 36.29
CA ALA A 186 -2.91 -15.66 37.68
C ALA A 186 -3.75 -14.69 38.52
N GLN A 187 -4.16 -13.56 37.98
CA GLN A 187 -5.07 -12.63 38.66
C GLN A 187 -6.46 -13.23 38.88
N ALA A 188 -7.00 -13.95 37.90
CA ALA A 188 -8.28 -14.64 38.02
C ALA A 188 -8.21 -15.74 39.07
N SER A 189 -7.14 -16.56 39.09
CA SER A 189 -6.97 -17.65 40.04
C SER A 189 -6.94 -17.14 41.49
N ARG A 190 -6.30 -16.02 41.77
CA ARG A 190 -6.30 -15.38 43.10
C ARG A 190 -7.71 -15.03 43.57
N LYS A 191 -8.59 -14.56 42.70
CA LYS A 191 -9.99 -14.24 43.00
C LYS A 191 -10.84 -15.49 43.27
N TYR A 192 -10.47 -16.64 42.70
CA TYR A 192 -11.17 -17.90 42.90
C TYR A 192 -10.67 -18.68 44.13
N THR A 193 -9.46 -18.40 44.60
CA THR A 193 -8.90 -19.06 45.81
C THR A 193 -9.76 -18.81 47.05
N ASP A 194 -10.34 -17.60 47.14
CA ASP A 194 -11.19 -17.22 48.30
C ASP A 194 -12.66 -17.65 48.13
N ASN A 195 -13.06 -18.16 46.97
CA ASN A 195 -14.44 -18.56 46.69
C ASN A 195 -14.53 -19.84 45.85
N PRO A 196 -14.49 -21.03 46.49
CA PRO A 196 -14.51 -22.32 45.77
C PRO A 196 -15.80 -22.56 44.99
N VAL A 197 -16.92 -21.95 45.39
CA VAL A 197 -18.20 -22.05 44.67
C VAL A 197 -18.11 -21.35 43.31
N ALA A 198 -17.45 -20.19 43.26
CA ALA A 198 -17.25 -19.46 42.00
C ALA A 198 -16.34 -20.23 41.04
N LEU A 199 -15.31 -20.92 41.55
CA LEU A 199 -14.45 -21.79 40.74
C LEU A 199 -15.26 -22.92 40.10
N HIS A 200 -16.15 -23.54 40.88
CA HIS A 200 -17.02 -24.63 40.43
C HIS A 200 -17.99 -24.19 39.31
N LEU A 201 -18.64 -23.05 39.50
CA LEU A 201 -19.52 -22.45 38.51
C LEU A 201 -18.76 -22.09 37.23
N ARG A 202 -17.51 -21.60 37.36
CA ARG A 202 -16.68 -21.30 36.19
C ARG A 202 -16.31 -22.56 35.42
N GLY A 203 -15.96 -23.64 36.10
CA GLY A 203 -15.70 -24.95 35.50
C GLY A 203 -16.90 -25.50 34.74
N MET A 204 -18.10 -25.41 35.32
CA MET A 204 -19.35 -25.79 34.65
C MET A 204 -19.64 -24.94 33.39
N ASN A 205 -19.39 -23.64 33.48
CA ASN A 205 -19.60 -22.75 32.34
C ASN A 205 -18.63 -23.06 31.21
N MET A 206 -17.35 -23.34 31.50
CA MET A 206 -16.36 -23.75 30.50
C MET A 206 -16.74 -25.07 29.81
N LEU A 207 -17.25 -26.05 30.56
CA LEU A 207 -17.76 -27.30 29.99
C LEU A 207 -18.98 -27.04 29.09
N PHE A 208 -19.89 -26.16 29.49
CA PHE A 208 -21.06 -25.81 28.71
C PHE A 208 -20.67 -25.08 27.41
N GLU A 209 -19.73 -24.15 27.47
CA GLU A 209 -19.20 -23.47 26.27
C GLU A 209 -18.51 -24.45 25.31
N GLY A 210 -17.67 -25.36 25.84
CA GLY A 210 -17.04 -26.41 25.05
C GLY A 210 -18.02 -27.37 24.37
N LEU A 211 -19.13 -27.68 25.01
CA LEU A 211 -20.19 -28.53 24.45
C LEU A 211 -21.05 -27.78 23.39
N LYS A 212 -21.13 -26.45 23.47
CA LYS A 212 -21.89 -25.63 22.55
C LYS A 212 -21.19 -25.47 21.18
N GLU A 213 -19.87 -25.57 21.12
CA GLU A 213 -19.14 -25.60 19.88
C GLU A 213 -19.36 -26.92 19.15
N LYS A 214 -19.86 -26.83 17.93
CA LYS A 214 -20.27 -27.98 17.10
C LYS A 214 -19.14 -29.01 16.95
N GLY A 215 -19.35 -30.18 17.51
CA GLY A 215 -18.53 -31.36 17.25
C GLY A 215 -17.31 -31.55 18.16
N SER A 216 -17.16 -30.78 19.23
CA SER A 216 -16.08 -30.97 20.19
C SER A 216 -16.37 -32.11 21.18
N MET A 217 -15.53 -33.13 21.19
CA MET A 217 -15.51 -34.15 22.27
C MET A 217 -14.61 -33.63 23.38
N VAL A 218 -15.18 -33.37 24.55
CA VAL A 218 -14.42 -32.97 25.73
C VAL A 218 -14.09 -34.22 26.56
N ILE A 219 -12.83 -34.62 26.57
CA ILE A 219 -12.34 -35.72 27.45
C ILE A 219 -11.87 -35.08 28.73
N VAL A 220 -12.63 -35.27 29.80
CA VAL A 220 -12.27 -34.82 31.15
C VAL A 220 -11.67 -35.99 31.92
N PRO A 221 -10.39 -35.89 32.35
CA PRO A 221 -9.80 -36.93 33.19
C PRO A 221 -10.57 -37.07 34.53
N SER A 222 -10.71 -38.27 35.01
CA SER A 222 -11.42 -38.54 36.27
C SER A 222 -10.87 -37.79 37.49
N SER A 223 -9.57 -37.56 37.52
CA SER A 223 -8.89 -36.73 38.54
C SER A 223 -9.36 -35.26 38.55
N ALA A 224 -9.72 -34.72 37.41
CA ALA A 224 -10.26 -33.35 37.31
C ALA A 224 -11.72 -33.29 37.80
N LEU A 225 -12.49 -34.38 37.60
CA LEU A 225 -13.85 -34.50 38.11
C LEU A 225 -13.87 -34.60 39.65
N ASP A 226 -12.91 -35.32 40.24
CA ASP A 226 -12.74 -35.42 41.68
C ASP A 226 -12.35 -34.08 42.31
N THR A 227 -11.45 -33.33 41.68
CA THR A 227 -11.04 -32.01 42.18
C THR A 227 -12.17 -30.97 42.05
N MET A 228 -13.05 -31.13 41.08
CA MET A 228 -14.23 -30.27 40.87
C MET A 228 -15.46 -30.74 41.68
N ASN A 229 -15.38 -31.81 42.42
CA ASN A 229 -16.48 -32.40 43.23
C ASN A 229 -17.77 -32.67 42.43
N LEU A 230 -17.65 -32.85 41.12
CA LEU A 230 -18.77 -33.09 40.21
C LEU A 230 -19.39 -34.48 40.41
N GLY A 231 -18.59 -35.45 40.83
CA GLY A 231 -19.03 -36.80 41.15
C GLY A 231 -20.03 -36.83 42.30
N ALA A 232 -19.81 -36.05 43.37
CA ALA A 232 -20.72 -35.94 44.51
C ALA A 232 -22.07 -35.29 44.14
N MET A 233 -22.06 -34.28 43.27
CA MET A 233 -23.31 -33.65 42.81
C MET A 233 -24.12 -34.53 41.88
N GLY A 234 -23.48 -35.30 40.99
CA GLY A 234 -24.17 -36.28 40.13
C GLY A 234 -24.85 -37.39 40.97
N GLY A 235 -24.22 -37.85 42.06
CA GLY A 235 -24.77 -38.78 43.04
C GLY A 235 -26.00 -38.22 43.76
N LEU A 236 -25.95 -36.98 44.20
CA LEU A 236 -27.09 -36.33 44.88
C LEU A 236 -28.29 -36.11 43.95
N VAL A 237 -28.07 -35.77 42.71
CA VAL A 237 -29.15 -35.62 41.70
C VAL A 237 -29.80 -36.96 41.38
N SER A 238 -29.02 -38.05 41.30
CA SER A 238 -29.56 -39.39 41.07
C SER A 238 -30.36 -39.92 42.30
N LEU A 239 -29.93 -39.60 43.50
CA LEU A 239 -30.66 -39.93 44.73
C LEU A 239 -31.96 -39.12 44.89
N ALA A 240 -31.95 -37.85 44.53
CA ALA A 240 -33.15 -37.01 44.50
C ALA A 240 -34.21 -37.53 43.50
N LYS A 241 -33.77 -37.99 42.33
CA LYS A 241 -34.64 -38.56 41.30
C LYS A 241 -35.23 -39.90 41.68
N ASN A 242 -34.55 -40.70 42.49
CA ASN A 242 -35.08 -41.98 43.01
C ASN A 242 -36.11 -41.84 44.15
N ASN A 243 -36.15 -40.69 44.81
CA ASN A 243 -37.10 -40.42 45.85
C ASN A 243 -38.46 -39.88 45.39
N GLU A 244 -38.63 -39.60 44.16
CA GLU A 244 -39.89 -39.06 43.57
C GLU A 244 -40.84 -40.07 42.94
N THR A 245 -40.56 -41.38 43.01
CA THR A 245 -41.48 -42.37 42.47
C THR A 245 -42.13 -43.20 43.64
N PRO A 246 -43.33 -42.85 44.10
CA PRO A 246 -44.08 -43.74 45.00
C PRO A 246 -44.62 -44.90 44.15
N GLN A 247 -44.16 -46.12 44.52
CA GLN A 247 -44.69 -47.36 43.99
C GLN A 247 -46.14 -47.56 44.48
N LYS A 248 -47.09 -47.56 43.60
CA LYS A 248 -48.48 -47.95 43.85
C LYS A 248 -48.55 -49.50 43.96
N PRO A 249 -49.14 -50.07 44.98
CA PRO A 249 -49.20 -51.51 45.08
C PRO A 249 -50.20 -52.11 44.08
N VAL A 250 -49.75 -53.10 43.36
CA VAL A 250 -50.59 -53.91 42.50
C VAL A 250 -51.33 -54.90 43.34
N ALA A 251 -52.67 -54.82 43.36
CA ALA A 251 -53.56 -55.76 43.99
C ALA A 251 -53.53 -57.12 43.28
N ALA A 252 -53.33 -58.17 44.05
CA ALA A 252 -53.47 -59.59 43.64
C ALA A 252 -54.91 -59.90 43.36
N THR A 253 -55.20 -60.48 42.22
CA THR A 253 -56.47 -61.15 41.93
C THR A 253 -56.15 -62.62 41.70
N ALA A 254 -56.72 -63.46 42.60
CA ALA A 254 -56.63 -64.91 42.57
C ALA A 254 -57.52 -65.54 41.50
N PRO A 255 -57.29 -66.78 41.11
CA PRO A 255 -57.95 -67.50 40.04
C PRO A 255 -59.22 -68.13 40.41
N GLN A 256 -60.20 -68.23 39.54
CA GLN A 256 -61.25 -69.22 39.54
C GLN A 256 -61.55 -69.76 38.20
N ALA A 257 -61.56 -71.10 38.14
CA ALA A 257 -62.18 -72.09 37.36
C ALA A 257 -61.85 -72.25 35.92
#